data_6aac9c5746ff64e31799c7e3d1b3a2b6
#
_entry.id   6aac9c5746ff64e31799c7e3d1b3a2b6
#
_cell.length_a   1.000
_cell.length_b   1.000
_cell.length_c   1.000
_cell.angle_alpha   90.00
_cell.angle_beta   90.00
_cell.angle_gamma   90.00
#
_symmetry.space_group_name_H-M   'P 1'
#
loop_
_entity.id
_entity.type
_entity.pdbx_description
1 polymer ?
#
loop_
_entity_poly.entity_id
_entity_poly.type
_entity_poly.pdbx_seq_one_letter_code
_entity_poly.pdbx_strand_id
1 'polypeptide(L)'
;MTKLNVNGNAVEVDVDPETPLLWVLRDTLGLTGTKFGCGMALCGACTVHLDGEPVRSCQVPVSAVGEKPVTTIEGLSKDRSHPVQQAWIEHDVPQCGYCQSGQIMSASALIASKPQPTDADIDAAMAGNICRCGTYQRIRAAIRRAAEIKRA
;
A
#
# COMPACT_ATOMS: atom_id res chain seq x y z
N MET A 1 -15.96 -20.64 3.67
CA MET A 1 -16.00 -19.44 2.78
C MET A 1 -15.90 -18.18 3.63
N THR A 2 -15.00 -17.29 3.28
CA THR A 2 -14.77 -16.01 3.98
C THR A 2 -15.24 -14.85 3.09
N LYS A 3 -16.03 -13.95 3.66
CA LYS A 3 -16.50 -12.75 2.97
C LYS A 3 -15.52 -11.62 3.24
N LEU A 4 -15.12 -10.91 2.19
CA LEU A 4 -14.22 -9.76 2.25
C LEU A 4 -14.82 -8.59 1.46
N ASN A 5 -14.47 -7.37 1.86
CA ASN A 5 -14.71 -6.17 1.07
C ASN A 5 -13.36 -5.69 0.51
N VAL A 6 -13.11 -5.92 -0.77
CA VAL A 6 -11.84 -5.56 -1.42
C VAL A 6 -12.09 -4.52 -2.50
N ASN A 7 -11.49 -3.35 -2.35
CA ASN A 7 -11.62 -2.21 -3.27
C ASN A 7 -13.09 -1.83 -3.53
N GLY A 8 -13.93 -1.89 -2.48
CA GLY A 8 -15.35 -1.57 -2.54
C GLY A 8 -16.23 -2.68 -3.11
N ASN A 9 -15.67 -3.85 -3.42
CA ASN A 9 -16.41 -5.00 -3.91
C ASN A 9 -16.50 -6.09 -2.84
N ALA A 10 -17.71 -6.60 -2.60
CA ALA A 10 -17.90 -7.78 -1.77
C ALA A 10 -17.48 -9.02 -2.56
N VAL A 11 -16.56 -9.81 -2.00
CA VAL A 11 -16.06 -11.03 -2.58
C VAL A 11 -16.14 -12.18 -1.57
N GLU A 12 -16.37 -13.39 -2.06
CA GLU A 12 -16.30 -14.60 -1.25
C GLU A 12 -15.11 -15.44 -1.69
N VAL A 13 -14.33 -15.91 -0.74
CA VAL A 13 -13.13 -16.71 -0.99
C VAL A 13 -13.21 -18.02 -0.19
N ASP A 14 -12.84 -19.11 -0.85
CA ASP A 14 -12.77 -20.44 -0.23
C ASP A 14 -11.29 -20.80 -0.02
N VAL A 15 -10.76 -20.35 1.10
CA VAL A 15 -9.37 -20.54 1.49
C VAL A 15 -9.29 -20.89 2.99
N ASP A 16 -8.18 -21.47 3.40
CA ASP A 16 -7.90 -21.67 4.82
C ASP A 16 -7.94 -20.32 5.56
N PRO A 17 -8.62 -20.20 6.72
CA PRO A 17 -8.71 -18.97 7.51
C PRO A 17 -7.36 -18.36 7.90
N GLU A 18 -6.32 -19.18 8.01
CA GLU A 18 -4.95 -18.74 8.33
C GLU A 18 -4.15 -18.30 7.08
N THR A 19 -4.72 -18.42 5.88
CA THR A 19 -4.07 -17.94 4.65
C THR A 19 -3.78 -16.45 4.77
N PRO A 20 -2.51 -16.01 4.57
CA PRO A 20 -2.19 -14.58 4.56
C PRO A 20 -2.97 -13.81 3.49
N LEU A 21 -3.49 -12.65 3.86
CA LEU A 21 -4.26 -11.77 2.96
C LEU A 21 -3.51 -11.51 1.64
N LEU A 22 -2.18 -11.37 1.69
CA LEU A 22 -1.35 -11.20 0.50
C LEU A 22 -1.63 -12.25 -0.58
N TRP A 23 -1.70 -13.53 -0.21
CA TRP A 23 -1.91 -14.62 -1.16
C TRP A 23 -3.36 -14.69 -1.64
N VAL A 24 -4.31 -14.34 -0.78
CA VAL A 24 -5.72 -14.21 -1.20
C VAL A 24 -5.86 -13.12 -2.27
N LEU A 25 -5.22 -11.97 -2.06
CA LEU A 25 -5.22 -10.88 -3.05
C LEU A 25 -4.59 -11.31 -4.38
N ARG A 26 -3.40 -11.92 -4.32
CA ARG A 26 -2.63 -12.25 -5.53
C ARG A 26 -3.14 -13.48 -6.26
N ASP A 27 -3.35 -14.57 -5.53
CA ASP A 27 -3.57 -15.89 -6.14
C ASP A 27 -5.05 -16.20 -6.32
N THR A 28 -5.91 -15.78 -5.37
CA THR A 28 -7.34 -16.03 -5.44
C THR A 28 -8.08 -14.94 -6.23
N LEU A 29 -7.74 -13.66 -5.96
CA LEU A 29 -8.44 -12.53 -6.58
C LEU A 29 -7.70 -11.95 -7.81
N GLY A 30 -6.49 -12.39 -8.09
CA GLY A 30 -5.70 -11.93 -9.24
C GLY A 30 -5.19 -10.49 -9.13
N LEU A 31 -5.23 -9.89 -7.94
CA LEU A 31 -4.75 -8.54 -7.66
C LEU A 31 -3.25 -8.55 -7.40
N THR A 32 -2.45 -8.57 -8.47
CA THR A 32 -1.00 -8.80 -8.41
C THR A 32 -0.16 -7.55 -8.13
N GLY A 33 -0.77 -6.38 -7.99
CA GLY A 33 -0.08 -5.13 -7.68
C GLY A 33 0.58 -5.13 -6.31
N THR A 34 -0.01 -5.78 -5.32
CA THR A 34 0.59 -6.01 -4.00
C THR A 34 1.65 -7.10 -4.11
N LYS A 35 2.87 -6.86 -3.59
CA LYS A 35 4.05 -7.71 -3.84
C LYS A 35 4.50 -8.47 -2.59
N PHE A 36 5.05 -9.68 -2.80
CA PHE A 36 5.76 -10.45 -1.78
C PHE A 36 7.24 -10.06 -1.76
N GLY A 37 7.81 -9.86 -0.57
CA GLY A 37 9.23 -9.66 -0.39
C GLY A 37 9.80 -10.55 0.72
N CYS A 38 9.67 -10.16 1.99
CA CYS A 38 10.26 -10.88 3.13
C CYS A 38 9.33 -11.95 3.74
N GLY A 39 8.02 -11.81 3.63
CA GLY A 39 7.03 -12.70 4.28
C GLY A 39 6.96 -12.58 5.80
N MET A 40 7.62 -11.58 6.40
CA MET A 40 7.72 -11.39 7.85
C MET A 40 7.47 -9.93 8.28
N ALA A 41 6.71 -9.18 7.50
CA ALA A 41 6.27 -7.80 7.76
C ALA A 41 7.40 -6.75 7.86
N LEU A 42 8.61 -7.02 7.37
CA LEU A 42 9.76 -6.12 7.51
C LEU A 42 10.00 -5.22 6.29
N CYS A 43 9.74 -5.72 5.05
CA CYS A 43 10.14 -5.00 3.84
C CYS A 43 9.12 -3.98 3.31
N GLY A 44 7.85 -4.12 3.68
CA GLY A 44 6.77 -3.23 3.26
C GLY A 44 6.23 -3.42 1.85
N ALA A 45 6.76 -4.34 1.04
CA ALA A 45 6.30 -4.58 -0.33
C ALA A 45 4.82 -5.00 -0.42
N CYS A 46 4.32 -5.65 0.63
CA CYS A 46 2.96 -6.16 0.72
C CYS A 46 1.96 -5.20 1.38
N THR A 47 2.31 -3.93 1.56
CA THR A 47 1.44 -2.97 2.25
C THR A 47 0.13 -2.76 1.49
N VAL A 48 -0.97 -2.91 2.21
CA VAL A 48 -2.34 -2.55 1.81
C VAL A 48 -2.97 -1.72 2.91
N HIS A 49 -4.14 -1.12 2.66
CA HIS A 49 -4.92 -0.51 3.73
C HIS A 49 -5.98 -1.49 4.23
N LEU A 50 -6.10 -1.61 5.53
CA LEU A 50 -7.19 -2.29 6.22
C LEU A 50 -7.92 -1.25 7.06
N ASP A 51 -9.14 -0.92 6.67
CA ASP A 51 -9.91 0.18 7.27
C ASP A 51 -9.14 1.53 7.29
N GLY A 52 -8.44 1.82 6.19
CA GLY A 52 -7.63 3.03 6.03
C GLY A 52 -6.22 2.97 6.65
N GLU A 53 -5.94 1.99 7.49
CA GLU A 53 -4.63 1.83 8.14
C GLU A 53 -3.67 0.97 7.32
N PRO A 54 -2.39 1.36 7.20
CA PRO A 54 -1.43 0.57 6.44
C PRO A 54 -1.03 -0.68 7.22
N VAL A 55 -1.21 -1.84 6.59
CA VAL A 55 -0.85 -3.14 7.18
C VAL A 55 0.02 -3.97 6.24
N ARG A 56 0.80 -4.86 6.79
CA ARG A 56 1.63 -5.81 6.05
C ARG A 56 0.83 -7.09 5.77
N SER A 57 0.22 -7.19 4.60
CA SER A 57 -0.71 -8.26 4.23
C SER A 57 -0.10 -9.66 4.27
N CYS A 58 1.23 -9.79 4.24
CA CYS A 58 1.91 -11.08 4.37
C CYS A 58 1.81 -11.72 5.76
N GLN A 59 1.41 -10.94 6.79
CA GLN A 59 1.28 -11.41 8.17
C GLN A 59 -0.15 -11.24 8.72
N VAL A 60 -1.10 -10.83 7.89
CA VAL A 60 -2.51 -10.71 8.29
C VAL A 60 -3.24 -11.94 7.76
N PRO A 61 -3.68 -12.89 8.62
CA PRO A 61 -4.51 -13.99 8.16
C PRO A 61 -5.87 -13.48 7.70
N VAL A 62 -6.45 -14.13 6.69
CA VAL A 62 -7.73 -13.68 6.12
C VAL A 62 -8.85 -13.65 7.17
N SER A 63 -8.80 -14.53 8.16
CA SER A 63 -9.73 -14.56 9.29
C SER A 63 -9.70 -13.29 10.13
N ALA A 64 -8.56 -12.60 10.23
CA ALA A 64 -8.41 -11.39 11.01
C ALA A 64 -8.90 -10.12 10.29
N VAL A 65 -9.19 -10.21 8.99
CA VAL A 65 -9.71 -9.08 8.20
C VAL A 65 -11.13 -8.72 8.62
N GLY A 66 -11.99 -9.73 8.83
CA GLY A 66 -13.39 -9.52 9.19
C GLY A 66 -14.13 -8.70 8.14
N GLU A 67 -14.97 -7.77 8.60
CA GLU A 67 -15.77 -6.89 7.73
C GLU A 67 -15.02 -5.61 7.30
N LYS A 68 -13.78 -5.43 7.74
CA LYS A 68 -12.99 -4.23 7.44
C LYS A 68 -12.71 -4.11 5.95
N PRO A 69 -12.87 -2.92 5.36
CA PRO A 69 -12.54 -2.73 3.94
C PRO A 69 -11.03 -2.84 3.71
N VAL A 70 -10.68 -3.60 2.69
CA VAL A 70 -9.31 -3.73 2.18
C VAL A 70 -9.16 -2.86 0.94
N THR A 71 -8.16 -1.98 0.94
CA THR A 71 -7.78 -1.21 -0.25
C THR A 71 -6.38 -1.62 -0.69
N THR A 72 -6.26 -2.07 -1.92
CA THR A 72 -4.98 -2.38 -2.57
C THR A 72 -4.55 -1.24 -3.48
N ILE A 73 -3.35 -1.35 -4.08
CA ILE A 73 -2.86 -0.36 -5.04
C ILE A 73 -3.79 -0.21 -6.24
N GLU A 74 -4.46 -1.28 -6.67
CA GLU A 74 -5.45 -1.27 -7.76
C GLU A 74 -6.70 -0.46 -7.40
N GLY A 75 -7.04 -0.38 -6.11
CA GLY A 75 -8.20 0.35 -5.62
C GLY A 75 -7.92 1.75 -5.09
N LEU A 76 -6.66 2.20 -5.09
CA LEU A 76 -6.29 3.52 -4.55
C LEU A 76 -6.90 4.66 -5.38
N SER A 77 -6.89 4.54 -6.70
CA SER A 77 -7.67 5.37 -7.63
C SER A 77 -7.88 4.63 -8.94
N LYS A 78 -9.00 4.89 -9.63
CA LYS A 78 -9.35 4.21 -10.88
C LYS A 78 -8.45 4.63 -12.07
N ASP A 79 -7.95 5.85 -12.04
CA ASP A 79 -7.25 6.52 -13.14
C ASP A 79 -5.86 7.04 -12.76
N ARG A 80 -5.33 6.61 -11.63
CA ARG A 80 -4.05 7.08 -11.06
C ARG A 80 -4.05 8.57 -10.70
N SER A 81 -5.21 9.15 -10.44
CA SER A 81 -5.37 10.57 -10.06
C SER A 81 -5.06 10.82 -8.58
N HIS A 82 -4.82 9.78 -7.77
CA HIS A 82 -4.47 9.97 -6.37
C HIS A 82 -3.20 10.83 -6.24
N PRO A 83 -3.17 11.85 -5.35
CA PRO A 83 -2.04 12.79 -5.22
C PRO A 83 -0.68 12.12 -5.12
N VAL A 84 -0.58 11.01 -4.39
CA VAL A 84 0.67 10.25 -4.27
C VAL A 84 1.07 9.64 -5.61
N GLN A 85 0.13 9.06 -6.36
CA GLN A 85 0.43 8.47 -7.67
C GLN A 85 0.87 9.54 -8.67
N GLN A 86 0.24 10.71 -8.67
CA GLN A 86 0.66 11.84 -9.50
C GLN A 86 2.07 12.30 -9.16
N ALA A 87 2.37 12.49 -7.88
CA ALA A 87 3.70 12.89 -7.43
C ALA A 87 4.78 11.85 -7.77
N TRP A 88 4.45 10.55 -7.70
CA TRP A 88 5.36 9.48 -8.13
C TRP A 88 5.72 9.56 -9.61
N ILE A 89 4.74 9.91 -10.46
CA ILE A 89 4.96 10.11 -11.90
C ILE A 89 5.78 11.38 -12.13
N GLU A 90 5.43 12.50 -11.50
CA GLU A 90 6.14 13.78 -11.64
C GLU A 90 7.62 13.67 -11.25
N HIS A 91 7.94 12.90 -10.22
CA HIS A 91 9.30 12.74 -9.71
C HIS A 91 10.05 11.54 -10.30
N ASP A 92 9.45 10.80 -11.22
CA ASP A 92 10.04 9.60 -11.85
C ASP A 92 10.67 8.66 -10.80
N VAL A 93 9.89 8.36 -9.76
CA VAL A 93 10.40 7.66 -8.57
C VAL A 93 10.91 6.25 -8.85
N PRO A 94 10.18 5.37 -9.59
CA PRO A 94 10.56 3.97 -9.72
C PRO A 94 11.85 3.76 -10.51
N GLN A 95 12.60 2.70 -10.12
CA GLN A 95 13.57 2.04 -10.98
C GLN A 95 13.03 0.67 -11.38
N CYS A 96 13.27 -0.40 -10.61
CA CYS A 96 12.69 -1.71 -10.93
C CYS A 96 11.17 -1.76 -10.73
N GLY A 97 10.61 -0.89 -9.90
CA GLY A 97 9.18 -0.78 -9.63
C GLY A 97 8.63 -1.76 -8.60
N TYR A 98 9.40 -2.75 -8.16
CA TYR A 98 8.88 -3.85 -7.33
C TYR A 98 8.33 -3.40 -5.97
N CYS A 99 9.00 -2.49 -5.27
CA CYS A 99 8.58 -1.98 -3.96
C CYS A 99 7.56 -0.85 -4.02
N GLN A 100 7.24 -0.33 -5.20
CA GLN A 100 6.56 0.96 -5.32
C GLN A 100 5.09 0.92 -4.92
N SER A 101 4.38 -0.18 -5.16
CA SER A 101 3.01 -0.31 -4.65
C SER A 101 2.95 -0.20 -3.13
N GLY A 102 3.83 -0.88 -2.41
CA GLY A 102 3.95 -0.77 -0.95
C GLY A 102 4.37 0.63 -0.49
N GLN A 103 5.32 1.26 -1.19
CA GLN A 103 5.75 2.63 -0.90
C GLN A 103 4.59 3.62 -1.04
N ILE A 104 3.84 3.53 -2.13
CA ILE A 104 2.67 4.39 -2.40
C ILE A 104 1.58 4.18 -1.35
N MET A 105 1.27 2.93 -0.98
CA MET A 105 0.25 2.63 0.02
C MET A 105 0.63 3.19 1.40
N SER A 106 1.89 3.06 1.82
CA SER A 106 2.37 3.66 3.08
C SER A 106 2.33 5.19 3.04
N ALA A 107 2.78 5.79 1.94
CA ALA A 107 2.77 7.24 1.76
C ALA A 107 1.35 7.82 1.74
N SER A 108 0.41 7.14 1.09
CA SER A 108 -0.99 7.60 1.03
C SER A 108 -1.66 7.56 2.40
N ALA A 109 -1.38 6.57 3.23
CA ALA A 109 -1.86 6.51 4.61
C ALA A 109 -1.27 7.65 5.45
N LEU A 110 0.02 7.93 5.30
CA LEU A 110 0.66 9.06 5.98
C LEU A 110 -0.02 10.39 5.64
N ILE A 111 -0.22 10.69 4.35
CA ILE A 111 -0.84 11.93 3.91
C ILE A 111 -2.31 12.02 4.32
N ALA A 112 -3.00 10.89 4.42
CA ALA A 112 -4.37 10.86 4.92
C ALA A 112 -4.45 11.24 6.39
N SER A 113 -3.57 10.70 7.23
CA SER A 113 -3.52 10.97 8.67
C SER A 113 -2.83 12.30 9.00
N LYS A 114 -1.82 12.69 8.22
CA LYS A 114 -1.04 13.92 8.42
C LYS A 114 -0.86 14.65 7.08
N PRO A 115 -1.77 15.58 6.74
CA PRO A 115 -1.77 16.28 5.44
C PRO A 115 -0.53 17.14 5.16
N GLN A 116 0.21 17.51 6.20
CA GLN A 116 1.45 18.28 6.10
C GLN A 116 2.56 17.59 6.89
N PRO A 117 3.08 16.45 6.39
CA PRO A 117 4.12 15.73 7.10
C PRO A 117 5.45 16.49 7.09
N THR A 118 6.14 16.49 8.22
CA THR A 118 7.54 16.92 8.31
C THR A 118 8.44 15.82 7.74
N ASP A 119 9.72 16.14 7.51
CA ASP A 119 10.71 15.14 7.08
C ASP A 119 10.82 13.98 8.09
N ALA A 120 10.77 14.29 9.37
CA ALA A 120 10.79 13.29 10.43
C ALA A 120 9.56 12.38 10.39
N ASP A 121 8.38 12.91 10.06
CA ASP A 121 7.16 12.11 9.89
C ASP A 121 7.27 11.18 8.68
N ILE A 122 7.83 11.69 7.57
CA ILE A 122 8.06 10.89 6.36
C ILE A 122 9.04 9.77 6.66
N ASP A 123 10.17 10.07 7.29
CA ASP A 123 11.19 9.08 7.64
C ASP A 123 10.63 8.00 8.57
N ALA A 124 9.86 8.38 9.58
CA ALA A 124 9.22 7.43 10.49
C ALA A 124 8.18 6.54 9.79
N ALA A 125 7.31 7.13 8.98
CA ALA A 125 6.26 6.39 8.28
C ALA A 125 6.81 5.44 7.21
N MET A 126 7.91 5.81 6.56
CA MET A 126 8.49 5.07 5.44
C MET A 126 9.63 4.13 5.84
N ALA A 127 10.07 4.14 7.12
CA ALA A 127 11.18 3.33 7.60
C ALA A 127 11.03 1.82 7.37
N GLY A 128 9.79 1.32 7.39
CA GLY A 128 9.46 -0.08 7.13
C GLY A 128 9.29 -0.43 5.64
N ASN A 129 9.60 0.47 4.70
CA ASN A 129 9.48 0.26 3.27
C ASN A 129 10.86 0.26 2.61
N ILE A 130 11.34 -0.91 2.21
CA ILE A 130 12.69 -1.09 1.66
C ILE A 130 12.65 -0.95 0.13
N CYS A 131 13.59 -0.16 -0.41
CA CYS A 131 13.84 -0.06 -1.84
C CYS A 131 15.27 -0.50 -2.16
N ARG A 132 15.43 -1.63 -2.84
CA ARG A 132 16.76 -2.16 -3.20
C ARG A 132 17.49 -1.29 -4.23
N CYS A 133 16.73 -0.57 -5.06
CA CYS A 133 17.28 0.40 -6.02
C CYS A 133 17.71 1.72 -5.37
N GLY A 134 17.33 1.95 -4.11
CA GLY A 134 17.77 3.13 -3.34
C GLY A 134 17.07 4.43 -3.73
N THR A 135 15.81 4.39 -4.19
CA THR A 135 15.08 5.60 -4.65
C THR A 135 14.52 6.45 -3.50
N TYR A 136 15.05 6.33 -2.28
CA TYR A 136 14.52 6.98 -1.09
C TYR A 136 14.43 8.51 -1.18
N GLN A 137 15.39 9.17 -1.81
CA GLN A 137 15.38 10.64 -1.97
C GLN A 137 14.21 11.07 -2.87
N ARG A 138 13.95 10.35 -3.95
CA ARG A 138 12.81 10.61 -4.84
C ARG A 138 11.48 10.33 -4.15
N ILE A 139 11.41 9.25 -3.35
CA ILE A 139 10.22 8.91 -2.54
C ILE A 139 9.90 10.06 -1.59
N ARG A 140 10.89 10.55 -0.83
CA ARG A 140 10.71 11.68 0.09
C ARG A 140 10.23 12.94 -0.63
N ALA A 141 10.85 13.29 -1.75
CA ALA A 141 10.46 14.45 -2.55
C ALA A 141 9.02 14.30 -3.09
N ALA A 142 8.67 13.12 -3.58
CA ALA A 142 7.32 12.82 -4.08
C ALA A 142 6.26 12.89 -2.97
N ILE A 143 6.56 12.47 -1.75
CA ILE A 143 5.62 12.59 -0.61
C ILE A 143 5.35 14.06 -0.28
N ARG A 144 6.38 14.92 -0.25
CA ARG A 144 6.19 16.36 -0.07
C ARG A 144 5.32 16.94 -1.18
N ARG A 145 5.59 16.58 -2.42
CA ARG A 145 4.82 17.02 -3.58
C ARG A 145 3.36 16.56 -3.51
N ALA A 146 3.12 15.30 -3.12
CA ALA A 146 1.77 14.78 -2.94
C ALA A 146 0.97 15.56 -1.88
N ALA A 147 1.63 15.98 -0.79
CA ALA A 147 1.00 16.82 0.23
C ALA A 147 0.61 18.22 -0.31
N GLU A 148 1.39 18.76 -1.24
CA GLU A 148 1.05 20.02 -1.94
C GLU A 148 -0.14 19.83 -2.88
N ILE A 149 -0.15 18.79 -3.71
CA ILE A 149 -1.24 18.46 -4.64
C ILE A 149 -2.55 18.29 -3.88
N LYS A 150 -2.53 17.58 -2.75
CA LYS A 150 -3.75 17.36 -1.93
C LYS A 150 -4.35 18.66 -1.37
N ARG A 151 -3.53 19.70 -1.18
CA ARG A 151 -3.99 21.00 -0.66
C ARG A 151 -4.53 21.94 -1.74
N ALA A 152 -4.13 21.72 -2.96
CA ALA A 152 -4.57 22.51 -4.11
C ALA A 152 -5.98 22.12 -4.54
#